data_2ea106bbc7529ba28709ecf76b78692d
#
_entry.id   2ea106bbc7529ba28709ecf76b78692d
#
_cell.length_a   1.000
_cell.length_b   1.000
_cell.length_c   1.000
_cell.angle_alpha   90.00
_cell.angle_beta   90.00
_cell.angle_gamma   90.00
#
_symmetry.space_group_name_H-M   'P 1'
#
loop_
_entity.id
_entity.type
_entity.pdbx_description
1 polymer ?
#
loop_
_entity_poly.entity_id
_entity_poly.type
_entity_poly.pdbx_seq_one_letter_code
_entity_poly.pdbx_strand_id
1 'polypeptide(L)'
;MDKRQFLKASGAVVTDTLLSRYISAEQQAATPRTNWAGNYTFHTDHLHQPKTVEEVQQVVKSCAKLRALGARHSFNGIADSTENQISLKQINQVELDAKSRTVTVGAGVTYGQLAPYINSRGFAVHNLASLPHVSVVGACATATHGSGSKNGNLSTEVSAIEFVTADGNIRHLSRAKDGDQFLGAVVNLGALGIVTRITLDVQPTFQVAQSVYENLSMSQLEHHLDEIFLSGYSVSLFTDWQNHRITQVWIKRRLGPGVSTTFPPEFFGAKLATKKLHPLAGHSAENCTEQQGIPGPWYERLPHFRMNFTPSSGAELQTEYFVPRDHAYQAILAVEQLRDHITPHLFITELRTIAADNLWMSMAYQRPSMAIHFTWKPEWPEVKQVLPMIEEKLAPFSARPHWAKLSTIPPATIQHLYPKMPAYQALLKQYDPQGKFRNDFIDTNIYGS
;
A
#
# COMPACT_ATOMS: atom_id res chain seq x y z
N MET A 1 -25.08 -48.12 24.57
CA MET A 1 -26.28 -47.30 24.83
C MET A 1 -27.08 -47.15 23.58
N ASP A 2 -28.31 -47.37 23.69
CA ASP A 2 -29.25 -48.16 22.87
C ASP A 2 -29.89 -47.35 21.71
N LYS A 3 -30.04 -48.02 20.58
CA LYS A 3 -30.64 -47.56 19.32
C LYS A 3 -32.17 -47.27 19.37
N ARG A 4 -32.76 -47.12 20.56
CA ARG A 4 -34.21 -47.03 20.76
C ARG A 4 -34.79 -45.68 21.15
N GLN A 5 -34.00 -44.61 21.13
CA GLN A 5 -34.49 -43.26 21.43
C GLN A 5 -34.66 -42.35 20.19
N PHE A 6 -34.48 -42.88 18.98
CA PHE A 6 -34.62 -42.10 17.74
C PHE A 6 -35.98 -42.20 17.01
N LEU A 7 -36.96 -42.84 17.63
CA LEU A 7 -38.25 -43.11 16.98
C LEU A 7 -39.44 -42.73 17.85
N LYS A 8 -39.47 -41.53 18.44
CA LYS A 8 -40.71 -40.96 19.01
C LYS A 8 -40.75 -39.44 18.84
N ALA A 9 -40.75 -38.96 17.62
CA ALA A 9 -41.18 -37.58 17.26
C ALA A 9 -41.63 -37.55 15.80
N SER A 10 -42.53 -38.49 15.45
CA SER A 10 -43.23 -38.44 14.16
C SER A 10 -44.73 -38.25 14.48
N GLY A 11 -45.16 -37.01 14.58
CA GLY A 11 -46.55 -36.73 14.88
C GLY A 11 -46.88 -35.26 15.10
N ALA A 12 -46.46 -34.38 14.23
CA ALA A 12 -46.99 -33.02 14.11
C ALA A 12 -46.54 -32.40 12.78
N VAL A 13 -46.92 -33.01 11.66
CA VAL A 13 -46.86 -32.37 10.35
C VAL A 13 -48.29 -32.16 9.94
N VAL A 14 -48.61 -30.94 9.63
CA VAL A 14 -49.82 -30.33 9.03
C VAL A 14 -50.38 -29.25 9.97
N THR A 15 -49.80 -28.05 9.93
CA THR A 15 -50.49 -26.74 10.01
C THR A 15 -49.51 -25.54 9.95
N ASP A 16 -48.35 -25.68 9.31
CA ASP A 16 -47.39 -24.56 9.21
C ASP A 16 -47.06 -24.10 7.79
N THR A 17 -47.93 -24.45 6.84
CA THR A 17 -47.73 -24.15 5.42
C THR A 17 -48.43 -22.89 4.92
N LEU A 18 -49.02 -22.09 5.80
CA LEU A 18 -49.74 -20.85 5.42
C LEU A 18 -49.25 -19.59 6.14
N LEU A 19 -48.30 -19.68 7.09
CA LEU A 19 -47.72 -18.50 7.76
C LEU A 19 -46.34 -18.09 7.21
N SER A 20 -45.72 -18.88 6.32
CA SER A 20 -44.45 -18.56 5.70
C SER A 20 -44.54 -17.65 4.46
N ARG A 21 -45.73 -17.15 4.11
CA ARG A 21 -45.95 -16.22 2.98
C ARG A 21 -46.13 -14.76 3.37
N TYR A 22 -46.00 -14.42 4.64
CA TYR A 22 -46.08 -13.04 5.14
C TYR A 22 -44.90 -12.63 6.00
N ILE A 23 -43.77 -13.31 5.91
CA ILE A 23 -42.52 -12.66 6.22
C ILE A 23 -42.20 -11.84 4.97
N SER A 24 -42.70 -10.60 4.99
CA SER A 24 -42.19 -9.54 4.13
C SER A 24 -40.67 -9.71 4.04
N ALA A 25 -40.14 -9.64 2.83
CA ALA A 25 -38.71 -9.42 2.62
C ALA A 25 -38.32 -8.12 3.37
N GLU A 26 -38.09 -8.25 4.65
CA GLU A 26 -37.26 -7.28 5.33
C GLU A 26 -36.00 -7.26 4.48
N GLN A 27 -35.82 -6.12 3.78
CA GLN A 27 -34.58 -5.79 3.11
C GLN A 27 -33.48 -6.09 4.14
N GLN A 28 -32.78 -7.20 3.96
CA GLN A 28 -31.49 -7.37 4.63
C GLN A 28 -30.71 -6.14 4.24
N ALA A 29 -30.61 -5.19 5.15
CA ALA A 29 -29.83 -4.00 4.95
C ALA A 29 -28.44 -4.48 4.54
N ALA A 30 -28.03 -4.18 3.30
CA ALA A 30 -26.78 -4.65 2.76
C ALA A 30 -25.68 -4.19 3.75
N THR A 31 -24.87 -5.15 4.20
CA THR A 31 -23.78 -4.82 5.14
C THR A 31 -22.97 -3.69 4.52
N PRO A 32 -22.79 -2.54 5.20
CA PRO A 32 -22.08 -1.41 4.65
C PRO A 32 -20.70 -1.82 4.16
N ARG A 33 -20.32 -1.36 2.95
CA ARG A 33 -19.03 -1.68 2.38
C ARG A 33 -17.93 -0.94 3.13
N THR A 34 -16.91 -1.67 3.61
CA THR A 34 -15.76 -1.11 4.31
C THR A 34 -14.49 -1.24 3.50
N ASN A 35 -13.45 -0.48 3.90
CA ASN A 35 -12.08 -0.75 3.47
C ASN A 35 -11.59 -2.11 4.02
N TRP A 36 -10.38 -2.53 3.64
CA TRP A 36 -9.81 -3.81 4.07
C TRP A 36 -9.61 -3.90 5.60
N ALA A 37 -9.21 -2.81 6.23
CA ALA A 37 -8.99 -2.76 7.69
C ALA A 37 -10.28 -2.66 8.51
N GLY A 38 -11.43 -2.38 7.87
CA GLY A 38 -12.71 -2.21 8.55
C GLY A 38 -12.86 -0.88 9.31
N ASN A 39 -11.82 -0.03 9.30
CA ASN A 39 -11.84 1.26 10.02
C ASN A 39 -12.56 2.38 9.27
N TYR A 40 -12.85 2.18 7.99
CA TYR A 40 -13.54 3.16 7.14
C TYR A 40 -14.71 2.53 6.41
N THR A 41 -15.91 3.11 6.57
CA THR A 41 -17.12 2.71 5.86
C THR A 41 -17.37 3.66 4.72
N PHE A 42 -17.53 3.16 3.49
CA PHE A 42 -17.85 3.97 2.33
C PHE A 42 -19.28 4.48 2.39
N HIS A 43 -19.50 5.73 1.94
CA HIS A 43 -20.78 6.40 2.06
C HIS A 43 -21.79 6.00 0.98
N THR A 44 -21.37 5.35 -0.11
CA THR A 44 -22.28 4.91 -1.17
C THR A 44 -22.33 3.41 -1.31
N ASP A 45 -23.50 2.87 -1.62
CA ASP A 45 -23.70 1.48 -2.02
C ASP A 45 -23.69 1.32 -3.55
N HIS A 46 -23.70 2.42 -4.32
CA HIS A 46 -23.71 2.40 -5.77
C HIS A 46 -22.29 2.06 -6.28
N LEU A 47 -22.07 0.79 -6.61
CA LEU A 47 -20.83 0.27 -7.15
C LEU A 47 -21.01 -0.23 -8.59
N HIS A 48 -20.45 0.50 -9.55
CA HIS A 48 -20.35 0.06 -10.94
C HIS A 48 -19.19 -0.91 -11.13
N GLN A 49 -19.41 -1.96 -11.93
CA GLN A 49 -18.41 -3.01 -12.19
C GLN A 49 -18.30 -3.32 -13.70
N PRO A 50 -17.82 -2.36 -14.50
CA PRO A 50 -17.68 -2.53 -15.95
C PRO A 50 -16.66 -3.62 -16.28
N LYS A 51 -16.88 -4.27 -17.44
CA LYS A 51 -16.03 -5.35 -17.97
C LYS A 51 -15.12 -4.87 -19.11
N THR A 52 -15.48 -3.76 -19.74
CA THR A 52 -14.74 -3.18 -20.86
C THR A 52 -14.49 -1.69 -20.66
N VAL A 53 -13.55 -1.14 -21.42
CA VAL A 53 -13.23 0.31 -21.38
C VAL A 53 -14.42 1.14 -21.88
N GLU A 54 -15.16 0.64 -22.87
CA GLU A 54 -16.36 1.29 -23.38
C GLU A 54 -17.46 1.38 -22.31
N GLU A 55 -17.63 0.36 -21.50
CA GLU A 55 -18.55 0.39 -20.35
C GLU A 55 -18.06 1.40 -19.29
N VAL A 56 -16.74 1.53 -19.04
CA VAL A 56 -16.18 2.58 -18.18
C VAL A 56 -16.53 3.96 -18.70
N GLN A 57 -16.37 4.21 -20.02
CA GLN A 57 -16.75 5.48 -20.65
C GLN A 57 -18.24 5.81 -20.45
N GLN A 58 -19.12 4.81 -20.56
CA GLN A 58 -20.58 4.96 -20.34
C GLN A 58 -20.87 5.32 -18.88
N VAL A 59 -20.25 4.62 -17.91
CA VAL A 59 -20.41 4.92 -16.48
C VAL A 59 -19.91 6.33 -16.17
N VAL A 60 -18.73 6.72 -16.68
CA VAL A 60 -18.20 8.08 -16.47
C VAL A 60 -19.14 9.14 -17.03
N LYS A 61 -19.73 8.92 -18.21
CA LYS A 61 -20.68 9.88 -18.81
C LYS A 61 -21.99 10.00 -18.03
N SER A 62 -22.46 8.90 -17.43
CA SER A 62 -23.74 8.86 -16.72
C SER A 62 -23.70 9.41 -15.29
N CYS A 63 -22.52 9.45 -14.63
CA CYS A 63 -22.38 9.87 -13.25
C CYS A 63 -21.95 11.32 -13.12
N ALA A 64 -22.58 12.06 -12.17
CA ALA A 64 -22.13 13.42 -11.79
C ALA A 64 -20.88 13.37 -10.91
N LYS A 65 -20.85 12.45 -9.93
CA LYS A 65 -19.69 12.16 -9.07
C LYS A 65 -19.34 10.70 -9.14
N LEU A 66 -18.04 10.38 -9.21
CA LEU A 66 -17.55 9.01 -9.39
C LEU A 66 -16.14 8.86 -8.81
N ARG A 67 -15.91 7.82 -7.99
CA ARG A 67 -14.57 7.49 -7.47
C ARG A 67 -14.16 6.07 -7.83
N ALA A 68 -12.91 5.91 -8.22
CA ALA A 68 -12.33 4.58 -8.44
C ALA A 68 -12.09 3.85 -7.11
N LEU A 69 -12.57 2.60 -7.01
CA LEU A 69 -12.38 1.71 -5.89
C LEU A 69 -11.46 0.55 -6.29
N GLY A 70 -10.22 0.56 -5.79
CA GLY A 70 -9.24 -0.52 -6.00
C GLY A 70 -9.41 -1.66 -5.01
N ALA A 71 -8.28 -2.19 -4.49
CA ALA A 71 -8.25 -3.29 -3.53
C ALA A 71 -8.69 -2.91 -2.10
N ARG A 72 -9.12 -1.69 -1.86
CA ARG A 72 -9.63 -1.15 -0.58
C ARG A 72 -8.58 -1.10 0.53
N HIS A 73 -7.29 -1.01 0.20
CA HIS A 73 -6.18 -0.98 1.17
C HIS A 73 -5.87 0.39 1.77
N SER A 74 -6.57 1.45 1.37
CA SER A 74 -6.43 2.77 1.99
C SER A 74 -7.15 2.81 3.33
N PHE A 75 -6.54 3.45 4.34
CA PHE A 75 -7.06 3.58 5.71
C PHE A 75 -7.93 4.82 5.91
N ASN A 76 -8.10 5.62 4.87
CA ASN A 76 -8.83 6.90 4.86
C ASN A 76 -9.83 6.97 3.70
N GLY A 77 -10.52 8.10 3.58
CA GLY A 77 -11.57 8.34 2.59
C GLY A 77 -11.09 8.59 1.15
N ILE A 78 -9.83 8.35 0.78
CA ILE A 78 -9.31 8.66 -0.56
C ILE A 78 -10.11 8.03 -1.70
N ALA A 79 -10.68 6.83 -1.50
CA ALA A 79 -11.50 6.11 -2.50
C ALA A 79 -13.00 6.24 -2.27
N ASP A 80 -13.42 7.09 -1.33
CA ASP A 80 -14.82 7.24 -0.97
C ASP A 80 -15.61 8.14 -1.94
N SER A 81 -16.91 7.94 -1.99
CA SER A 81 -17.86 8.76 -2.73
C SER A 81 -19.20 8.78 -2.02
N THR A 82 -19.88 9.91 -2.06
CA THR A 82 -21.26 10.03 -1.59
C THR A 82 -22.29 9.59 -2.64
N GLU A 83 -21.88 9.44 -3.92
CA GLU A 83 -22.78 9.08 -5.01
C GLU A 83 -22.42 7.74 -5.65
N ASN A 84 -21.29 7.65 -6.35
CA ASN A 84 -20.95 6.47 -7.13
C ASN A 84 -19.51 6.06 -6.93
N GLN A 85 -19.27 4.75 -6.85
CA GLN A 85 -17.94 4.15 -6.97
C GLN A 85 -17.87 3.25 -8.22
N ILE A 86 -16.67 3.07 -8.78
CA ILE A 86 -16.40 2.18 -9.89
C ILE A 86 -15.24 1.26 -9.56
N SER A 87 -15.46 -0.05 -9.67
CA SER A 87 -14.43 -1.08 -9.50
C SER A 87 -14.09 -1.70 -10.85
N LEU A 88 -12.83 -1.60 -11.23
CA LEU A 88 -12.33 -2.14 -12.50
C LEU A 88 -11.78 -3.57 -12.35
N LYS A 89 -12.20 -4.31 -11.32
CA LYS A 89 -11.70 -5.66 -11.03
C LYS A 89 -11.81 -6.62 -12.22
N GLN A 90 -12.76 -6.39 -13.14
CA GLN A 90 -12.97 -7.22 -14.32
C GLN A 90 -12.08 -6.84 -15.52
N ILE A 91 -11.42 -5.67 -15.49
CA ILE A 91 -10.43 -5.27 -16.50
C ILE A 91 -9.07 -5.77 -16.01
N ASN A 92 -8.76 -7.03 -16.29
CA ASN A 92 -7.64 -7.77 -15.69
C ASN A 92 -6.68 -8.41 -16.70
N GLN A 93 -6.62 -7.88 -17.92
CA GLN A 93 -5.70 -8.32 -18.95
C GLN A 93 -4.25 -7.99 -18.55
N VAL A 94 -3.31 -8.85 -18.96
CA VAL A 94 -1.88 -8.67 -18.77
C VAL A 94 -1.18 -8.94 -20.10
N GLU A 95 -0.47 -7.96 -20.63
CA GLU A 95 0.22 -8.00 -21.91
C GLU A 95 1.71 -7.70 -21.70
N LEU A 96 2.57 -8.70 -21.88
CA LEU A 96 4.02 -8.55 -21.74
C LEU A 96 4.65 -8.34 -23.14
N ASP A 97 5.33 -7.21 -23.32
CA ASP A 97 6.24 -6.98 -24.44
C ASP A 97 7.69 -7.22 -24.00
N ALA A 98 8.20 -8.39 -24.32
CA ALA A 98 9.57 -8.77 -24.00
C ALA A 98 10.63 -7.96 -24.75
N LYS A 99 10.29 -7.40 -25.92
CA LYS A 99 11.22 -6.62 -26.74
C LYS A 99 11.44 -5.22 -26.15
N SER A 100 10.39 -4.55 -25.77
CA SER A 100 10.45 -3.23 -25.12
C SER A 100 10.67 -3.34 -23.60
N ARG A 101 10.62 -4.55 -23.05
CA ARG A 101 10.71 -4.83 -21.60
C ARG A 101 9.66 -4.05 -20.83
N THR A 102 8.42 -4.17 -21.25
CA THR A 102 7.28 -3.55 -20.58
C THR A 102 6.16 -4.57 -20.37
N VAL A 103 5.35 -4.34 -19.35
CA VAL A 103 4.11 -5.07 -19.13
C VAL A 103 2.96 -4.08 -18.98
N THR A 104 1.92 -4.23 -19.79
CA THR A 104 0.68 -3.47 -19.69
C THR A 104 -0.34 -4.29 -18.93
N VAL A 105 -0.95 -3.69 -17.91
CA VAL A 105 -1.96 -4.36 -17.07
C VAL A 105 -3.24 -3.54 -17.01
N GLY A 106 -4.36 -4.24 -17.05
CA GLY A 106 -5.66 -3.66 -16.73
C GLY A 106 -5.78 -3.30 -15.25
N ALA A 107 -6.62 -2.33 -14.92
CA ALA A 107 -6.72 -1.74 -13.59
C ALA A 107 -7.17 -2.71 -12.48
N GLY A 108 -7.75 -3.86 -12.85
CA GLY A 108 -8.16 -4.92 -11.92
C GLY A 108 -7.03 -5.86 -11.49
N VAL A 109 -5.85 -5.79 -12.15
CA VAL A 109 -4.73 -6.69 -11.85
C VAL A 109 -4.07 -6.33 -10.52
N THR A 110 -3.80 -7.35 -9.69
CA THR A 110 -3.04 -7.22 -8.45
C THR A 110 -1.58 -7.60 -8.65
N TYR A 111 -0.67 -7.14 -7.76
CA TYR A 111 0.72 -7.59 -7.79
C TYR A 111 0.85 -9.10 -7.56
N GLY A 112 -0.05 -9.71 -6.77
CA GLY A 112 -0.10 -11.15 -6.57
C GLY A 112 -0.40 -11.95 -7.85
N GLN A 113 -1.12 -11.36 -8.80
CA GLN A 113 -1.37 -11.93 -10.12
C GLN A 113 -0.24 -11.62 -11.10
N LEU A 114 0.24 -10.37 -11.12
CA LEU A 114 1.27 -9.89 -12.04
C LEU A 114 2.62 -10.59 -11.81
N ALA A 115 3.08 -10.64 -10.54
CA ALA A 115 4.44 -11.04 -10.24
C ALA A 115 4.78 -12.49 -10.65
N PRO A 116 3.96 -13.52 -10.34
CA PRO A 116 4.19 -14.88 -10.86
C PRO A 116 4.11 -14.95 -12.39
N TYR A 117 3.19 -14.19 -13.00
CA TYR A 117 3.00 -14.17 -14.46
C TYR A 117 4.25 -13.69 -15.20
N ILE A 118 4.83 -12.53 -14.79
CA ILE A 118 6.04 -12.01 -15.43
C ILE A 118 7.28 -12.82 -15.07
N ASN A 119 7.37 -13.34 -13.83
CA ASN A 119 8.48 -14.18 -13.40
C ASN A 119 8.61 -15.46 -14.24
N SER A 120 7.50 -16.14 -14.52
CA SER A 120 7.48 -17.35 -15.36
C SER A 120 7.94 -17.09 -16.81
N ARG A 121 8.01 -15.81 -17.20
CA ARG A 121 8.46 -15.34 -18.53
C ARG A 121 9.83 -14.66 -18.49
N GLY A 122 10.55 -14.78 -17.38
CA GLY A 122 11.91 -14.28 -17.21
C GLY A 122 12.02 -12.80 -16.83
N PHE A 123 10.95 -12.19 -16.32
CA PHE A 123 10.92 -10.77 -15.96
C PHE A 123 10.55 -10.52 -14.49
N ALA A 124 10.86 -9.31 -14.02
CA ALA A 124 10.57 -8.82 -12.68
C ALA A 124 10.27 -7.32 -12.72
N VAL A 125 9.49 -6.81 -11.76
CA VAL A 125 9.52 -5.40 -11.36
C VAL A 125 10.64 -5.18 -10.34
N HIS A 126 11.03 -3.92 -10.11
CA HIS A 126 12.15 -3.63 -9.20
C HIS A 126 11.82 -3.92 -7.74
N ASN A 127 10.59 -3.71 -7.31
CA ASN A 127 10.20 -3.87 -5.92
C ASN A 127 8.73 -4.28 -5.77
N LEU A 128 8.32 -4.61 -4.53
CA LEU A 128 6.95 -4.94 -4.17
C LEU A 128 6.62 -4.35 -2.79
N ALA A 129 5.35 -4.07 -2.57
CA ALA A 129 4.81 -3.79 -1.24
C ALA A 129 4.85 -5.04 -0.35
N SER A 130 4.63 -4.85 0.95
CA SER A 130 4.64 -5.96 1.94
C SER A 130 3.54 -6.99 1.70
N LEU A 131 2.41 -6.58 1.07
CA LEU A 131 1.24 -7.41 0.79
C LEU A 131 0.99 -7.50 -0.72
N PRO A 132 0.74 -8.71 -1.26
CA PRO A 132 0.64 -8.93 -2.71
C PRO A 132 -0.73 -8.62 -3.34
N HIS A 133 -1.78 -8.48 -2.55
CA HIS A 133 -3.16 -8.36 -3.04
C HIS A 133 -3.60 -6.93 -3.37
N VAL A 134 -2.72 -5.95 -3.23
CA VAL A 134 -2.96 -4.58 -3.69
C VAL A 134 -3.01 -4.51 -5.22
N SER A 135 -3.96 -3.74 -5.77
CA SER A 135 -4.02 -3.53 -7.22
C SER A 135 -2.83 -2.69 -7.70
N VAL A 136 -2.29 -3.01 -8.89
CA VAL A 136 -1.15 -2.30 -9.47
C VAL A 136 -1.46 -0.82 -9.63
N VAL A 137 -2.59 -0.49 -10.27
CA VAL A 137 -3.00 0.90 -10.48
C VAL A 137 -3.23 1.63 -9.16
N GLY A 138 -3.90 1.00 -8.18
CA GLY A 138 -4.16 1.63 -6.87
C GLY A 138 -2.89 1.91 -6.10
N ALA A 139 -1.93 0.99 -6.11
CA ALA A 139 -0.63 1.18 -5.47
C ALA A 139 0.18 2.31 -6.13
N CYS A 140 0.21 2.36 -7.47
CA CYS A 140 0.88 3.44 -8.19
C CYS A 140 0.20 4.79 -7.98
N ALA A 141 -1.14 4.84 -7.92
CA ALA A 141 -1.88 6.08 -7.70
C ALA A 141 -1.61 6.75 -6.35
N THR A 142 -1.08 6.00 -5.36
CA THR A 142 -0.77 6.50 -4.01
C THR A 142 0.72 6.43 -3.64
N ALA A 143 1.61 6.20 -4.62
CA ALA A 143 3.05 6.05 -4.44
C ALA A 143 3.43 4.98 -3.39
N THR A 144 2.69 3.87 -3.35
CA THR A 144 3.00 2.71 -2.50
C THR A 144 4.42 2.21 -2.81
N HIS A 145 5.11 1.72 -1.80
CA HIS A 145 6.53 1.37 -1.92
C HIS A 145 6.89 0.06 -1.18
N GLY A 146 8.05 -0.48 -1.50
CA GLY A 146 8.75 -1.48 -0.71
C GLY A 146 9.85 -0.84 0.13
N SER A 147 11.01 -1.49 0.25
CA SER A 147 12.20 -0.93 0.87
C SER A 147 13.41 -1.00 -0.07
N GLY A 148 14.36 -0.11 0.13
CA GLY A 148 15.66 -0.12 -0.50
C GLY A 148 16.15 1.27 -0.91
N SER A 149 17.36 1.62 -0.48
CA SER A 149 17.95 2.94 -0.70
C SER A 149 18.13 3.31 -2.18
N LYS A 150 18.12 2.31 -3.08
CA LYS A 150 18.21 2.48 -4.54
C LYS A 150 16.90 2.15 -5.26
N ASN A 151 15.85 1.78 -4.52
CA ASN A 151 14.55 1.45 -5.06
C ASN A 151 13.59 2.63 -4.87
N GLY A 152 12.98 3.11 -5.94
CA GLY A 152 11.87 4.06 -5.88
C GLY A 152 10.59 3.41 -5.35
N ASN A 153 9.54 4.22 -5.19
CA ASN A 153 8.20 3.66 -4.99
C ASN A 153 7.73 2.93 -6.26
N LEU A 154 6.64 2.15 -6.16
CA LEU A 154 6.19 1.29 -7.27
C LEU A 154 5.76 2.08 -8.52
N SER A 155 5.42 3.36 -8.34
CA SER A 155 5.00 4.25 -9.44
C SER A 155 6.16 4.65 -10.34
N THR A 156 7.41 4.51 -9.89
CA THR A 156 8.61 4.86 -10.69
C THR A 156 8.81 3.96 -11.90
N GLU A 157 8.25 2.74 -11.89
CA GLU A 157 8.26 1.81 -13.04
C GLU A 157 7.21 2.18 -14.10
N VAL A 158 6.26 3.07 -13.80
CA VAL A 158 5.23 3.42 -14.77
C VAL A 158 5.85 4.15 -15.95
N SER A 159 5.62 3.63 -17.16
CA SER A 159 6.06 4.21 -18.42
C SER A 159 4.91 4.79 -19.25
N ALA A 160 3.67 4.31 -19.04
CA ALA A 160 2.47 4.88 -19.64
C ALA A 160 1.22 4.61 -18.80
N ILE A 161 0.22 5.47 -18.94
CA ILE A 161 -1.11 5.32 -18.34
C ILE A 161 -2.19 5.58 -19.40
N GLU A 162 -3.27 4.81 -19.33
CA GLU A 162 -4.51 5.03 -20.07
C GLU A 162 -5.62 5.32 -19.04
N PHE A 163 -6.41 6.35 -19.27
CA PHE A 163 -7.49 6.73 -18.37
C PHE A 163 -8.66 7.38 -19.11
N VAL A 164 -9.83 7.30 -18.52
CA VAL A 164 -11.06 7.95 -19.00
C VAL A 164 -11.24 9.27 -18.25
N THR A 165 -11.26 10.38 -18.97
CA THR A 165 -11.46 11.75 -18.47
C THR A 165 -12.93 12.03 -18.15
N ALA A 166 -13.22 13.14 -17.45
CA ALA A 166 -14.57 13.48 -16.99
C ALA A 166 -15.63 13.59 -18.09
N ASP A 167 -15.23 13.90 -19.33
CA ASP A 167 -16.07 13.91 -20.52
C ASP A 167 -16.28 12.51 -21.16
N GLY A 168 -15.68 11.47 -20.59
CA GLY A 168 -15.77 10.10 -21.05
C GLY A 168 -14.82 9.75 -22.20
N ASN A 169 -13.86 10.62 -22.54
CA ASN A 169 -12.86 10.34 -23.57
C ASN A 169 -11.66 9.57 -22.98
N ILE A 170 -11.06 8.70 -23.78
CA ILE A 170 -9.83 8.01 -23.41
C ILE A 170 -8.63 8.94 -23.65
N ARG A 171 -7.71 8.97 -22.70
CA ARG A 171 -6.43 9.65 -22.80
C ARG A 171 -5.29 8.68 -22.50
N HIS A 172 -4.19 8.89 -23.20
CA HIS A 172 -2.93 8.16 -23.01
C HIS A 172 -1.84 9.17 -22.70
N LEU A 173 -1.10 8.94 -21.63
CA LEU A 173 0.10 9.68 -21.30
C LEU A 173 1.26 8.72 -21.13
N SER A 174 2.45 9.11 -21.60
CA SER A 174 3.65 8.29 -21.51
C SER A 174 4.87 9.11 -21.12
N ARG A 175 5.79 8.47 -20.41
CA ARG A 175 7.07 9.09 -20.00
C ARG A 175 7.83 9.64 -21.21
N ALA A 176 7.79 8.93 -22.34
CA ALA A 176 8.53 9.28 -23.53
C ALA A 176 8.00 10.50 -24.29
N LYS A 177 6.70 10.82 -24.15
CA LYS A 177 6.04 11.86 -24.97
C LYS A 177 5.54 13.06 -24.19
N ASP A 178 5.11 12.85 -22.93
CA ASP A 178 4.27 13.83 -22.24
C ASP A 178 4.98 14.51 -21.05
N GLY A 179 6.27 14.24 -20.83
CA GLY A 179 7.16 14.97 -19.91
C GLY A 179 6.55 15.25 -18.54
N ASP A 180 6.49 16.51 -18.15
CA ASP A 180 5.99 16.96 -16.86
C ASP A 180 4.52 16.58 -16.62
N GLN A 181 3.69 16.58 -17.66
CA GLN A 181 2.28 16.18 -17.54
C GLN A 181 2.15 14.71 -17.14
N PHE A 182 2.99 13.83 -17.71
CA PHE A 182 3.06 12.44 -17.31
C PHE A 182 3.52 12.30 -15.84
N LEU A 183 4.55 13.04 -15.42
CA LEU A 183 5.06 13.01 -14.05
C LEU A 183 3.99 13.42 -13.02
N GLY A 184 3.10 14.34 -13.39
CA GLY A 184 1.96 14.74 -12.57
C GLY A 184 0.81 13.72 -12.56
N ALA A 185 0.69 12.91 -13.62
CA ALA A 185 -0.44 12.01 -13.82
C ALA A 185 -0.26 10.63 -13.18
N VAL A 186 0.96 10.21 -12.86
CA VAL A 186 1.23 8.84 -12.37
C VAL A 186 0.71 8.65 -10.94
N VAL A 187 1.11 9.54 -10.01
CA VAL A 187 0.58 9.52 -8.62
C VAL A 187 -0.66 10.42 -8.57
N ASN A 188 -1.75 9.92 -9.13
CA ASN A 188 -2.95 10.72 -9.42
C ASN A 188 -3.99 10.74 -8.29
N LEU A 189 -3.80 10.02 -7.21
CA LEU A 189 -4.72 9.95 -6.05
C LEU A 189 -6.18 9.60 -6.43
N GLY A 190 -6.39 9.01 -7.62
CA GLY A 190 -7.72 8.74 -8.17
C GLY A 190 -8.51 9.96 -8.61
N ALA A 191 -7.88 11.15 -8.75
CA ALA A 191 -8.55 12.42 -9.07
C ALA A 191 -8.35 12.89 -10.51
N LEU A 192 -7.46 12.24 -11.28
CA LEU A 192 -7.18 12.60 -12.67
C LEU A 192 -8.28 12.14 -13.65
N GLY A 193 -8.87 10.98 -13.34
CA GLY A 193 -9.78 10.21 -14.19
C GLY A 193 -9.83 8.76 -13.72
N ILE A 194 -10.56 7.94 -14.46
CA ILE A 194 -10.62 6.50 -14.21
C ILE A 194 -9.52 5.80 -15.00
N VAL A 195 -8.42 5.44 -14.33
CA VAL A 195 -7.30 4.72 -14.96
C VAL A 195 -7.75 3.31 -15.32
N THR A 196 -7.68 2.96 -16.59
CA THR A 196 -8.10 1.68 -17.15
C THR A 196 -6.94 0.71 -17.36
N ARG A 197 -5.77 1.25 -17.73
CA ARG A 197 -4.55 0.47 -17.95
C ARG A 197 -3.32 1.24 -17.47
N ILE A 198 -2.29 0.50 -17.12
CA ILE A 198 -0.98 1.04 -16.75
C ILE A 198 0.12 0.16 -17.39
N THR A 199 1.15 0.78 -17.93
CA THR A 199 2.32 0.09 -18.45
C THR A 199 3.49 0.30 -17.50
N LEU A 200 4.14 -0.80 -17.10
CA LEU A 200 5.30 -0.81 -16.22
C LEU A 200 6.54 -1.26 -17.00
N ASP A 201 7.67 -0.64 -16.72
CA ASP A 201 8.97 -1.18 -17.12
C ASP A 201 9.24 -2.46 -16.33
N VAL A 202 9.84 -3.46 -16.98
CA VAL A 202 10.27 -4.69 -16.33
C VAL A 202 11.75 -4.97 -16.63
N GLN A 203 12.41 -5.67 -15.73
CA GLN A 203 13.79 -6.09 -15.82
C GLN A 203 13.88 -7.62 -15.88
N PRO A 204 15.05 -8.20 -16.25
CA PRO A 204 15.24 -9.63 -16.11
C PRO A 204 14.96 -10.11 -14.70
N THR A 205 14.32 -11.29 -14.59
CA THR A 205 14.04 -11.92 -13.29
C THR A 205 15.31 -12.15 -12.49
N PHE A 206 15.19 -12.20 -11.18
CA PHE A 206 16.32 -12.39 -10.27
C PHE A 206 15.91 -13.19 -9.03
N GLN A 207 16.92 -13.75 -8.37
CA GLN A 207 16.77 -14.44 -7.11
C GLN A 207 17.11 -13.49 -5.95
N VAL A 208 16.48 -13.73 -4.81
CA VAL A 208 16.73 -13.00 -3.57
C VAL A 208 16.94 -14.02 -2.43
N ALA A 209 17.87 -13.74 -1.54
CA ALA A 209 18.02 -14.41 -0.26
C ALA A 209 17.76 -13.43 0.87
N GLN A 210 17.04 -13.87 1.91
CA GLN A 210 16.67 -13.05 3.05
C GLN A 210 17.18 -13.66 4.35
N SER A 211 17.69 -12.80 5.25
CA SER A 211 17.96 -13.15 6.64
C SER A 211 17.53 -12.07 7.59
N VAL A 212 17.34 -12.48 8.84
CA VAL A 212 16.88 -11.60 9.91
C VAL A 212 17.93 -11.58 11.02
N TYR A 213 18.22 -10.38 11.53
CA TYR A 213 19.03 -10.19 12.72
C TYR A 213 18.18 -9.62 13.84
N GLU A 214 18.51 -9.94 15.07
CA GLU A 214 17.79 -9.52 16.27
C GLU A 214 18.64 -8.61 17.15
N ASN A 215 17.96 -7.63 17.78
CA ASN A 215 18.52 -6.78 18.81
C ASN A 215 19.70 -5.89 18.35
N LEU A 216 19.53 -5.17 17.25
CA LEU A 216 20.44 -4.07 16.88
C LEU A 216 20.24 -2.90 17.86
N SER A 217 21.34 -2.41 18.47
CA SER A 217 21.24 -1.18 19.26
C SER A 217 20.88 0.01 18.37
N MET A 218 19.91 0.83 18.79
CA MET A 218 19.48 2.01 18.02
C MET A 218 20.62 3.03 17.88
N SER A 219 21.58 3.06 18.81
CA SER A 219 22.78 3.89 18.72
C SER A 219 23.66 3.58 17.50
N GLN A 220 23.57 2.36 16.93
CA GLN A 220 24.30 2.06 15.70
C GLN A 220 23.79 2.86 14.49
N LEU A 221 22.55 3.32 14.53
CA LEU A 221 21.99 4.16 13.48
C LEU A 221 22.62 5.56 13.43
N GLU A 222 23.24 6.01 14.52
CA GLU A 222 23.91 7.33 14.56
C GLU A 222 25.04 7.43 13.53
N HIS A 223 25.85 6.38 13.44
CA HIS A 223 27.07 6.38 12.64
C HIS A 223 27.01 5.46 11.42
N HIS A 224 26.09 4.47 11.41
CA HIS A 224 26.04 3.40 10.42
C HIS A 224 24.70 3.29 9.69
N LEU A 225 23.81 4.31 9.76
CA LEU A 225 22.48 4.24 9.14
C LEU A 225 22.57 3.86 7.66
N ASP A 226 23.43 4.54 6.91
CA ASP A 226 23.59 4.30 5.49
C ASP A 226 24.19 2.92 5.20
N GLU A 227 25.21 2.49 5.95
CA GLU A 227 25.81 1.16 5.80
C GLU A 227 24.79 0.06 6.06
N ILE A 228 23.96 0.24 7.10
CA ILE A 228 22.90 -0.70 7.46
C ILE A 228 21.86 -0.82 6.33
N PHE A 229 21.35 0.30 5.83
CA PHE A 229 20.33 0.27 4.78
C PHE A 229 20.88 -0.06 3.38
N LEU A 230 22.18 0.10 3.14
CA LEU A 230 22.85 -0.30 1.90
C LEU A 230 23.39 -1.74 1.92
N SER A 231 23.29 -2.45 3.06
CA SER A 231 23.77 -3.84 3.21
C SER A 231 22.98 -4.86 2.39
N GLY A 232 21.82 -4.47 1.88
CA GLY A 232 20.95 -5.31 1.05
C GLY A 232 20.29 -4.55 -0.10
N TYR A 233 19.66 -5.31 -0.98
CA TYR A 233 18.78 -4.77 -2.01
C TYR A 233 17.52 -4.10 -1.42
N SER A 234 17.02 -4.70 -0.34
CA SER A 234 15.90 -4.20 0.44
C SER A 234 16.18 -4.50 1.91
N VAL A 235 16.12 -3.48 2.77
CA VAL A 235 16.36 -3.60 4.21
C VAL A 235 15.21 -2.94 4.94
N SER A 236 14.65 -3.66 5.95
CA SER A 236 13.62 -3.15 6.84
C SER A 236 14.07 -3.31 8.29
N LEU A 237 13.92 -2.27 9.08
CA LEU A 237 14.18 -2.31 10.52
C LEU A 237 12.85 -2.27 11.26
N PHE A 238 12.67 -3.16 12.22
CA PHE A 238 11.48 -3.21 13.06
C PHE A 238 11.80 -2.80 14.49
N THR A 239 10.96 -1.97 15.11
CA THR A 239 11.10 -1.54 16.50
C THR A 239 9.76 -1.46 17.21
N ASP A 240 9.76 -1.85 18.48
CA ASP A 240 8.68 -1.64 19.44
C ASP A 240 8.91 -0.37 20.30
N TRP A 241 9.94 0.42 19.96
CA TRP A 241 10.42 1.61 20.66
C TRP A 241 10.89 1.33 22.12
N GLN A 242 11.08 0.07 22.49
CA GLN A 242 11.54 -0.30 23.84
C GLN A 242 13.05 -0.53 23.87
N ASN A 243 13.65 -0.20 25.03
CA ASN A 243 15.06 -0.49 25.31
C ASN A 243 16.07 0.09 24.32
N HIS A 244 15.73 1.20 23.64
CA HIS A 244 16.60 1.89 22.67
C HIS A 244 17.19 0.92 21.63
N ARG A 245 16.33 0.09 21.02
CA ARG A 245 16.75 -0.97 20.08
C ARG A 245 15.84 -1.12 18.88
N ILE A 246 16.42 -1.66 17.84
CA ILE A 246 15.73 -2.25 16.69
C ILE A 246 15.56 -3.74 17.02
N THR A 247 14.32 -4.20 17.09
CA THR A 247 14.01 -5.59 17.47
C THR A 247 14.47 -6.57 16.42
N GLN A 248 14.28 -6.21 15.12
CA GLN A 248 14.67 -7.05 13.98
C GLN A 248 15.20 -6.21 12.83
N VAL A 249 16.23 -6.71 12.15
CA VAL A 249 16.77 -6.19 10.88
C VAL A 249 16.55 -7.26 9.81
N TRP A 250 15.71 -6.98 8.83
CA TRP A 250 15.44 -7.86 7.71
C TRP A 250 16.25 -7.43 6.51
N ILE A 251 17.23 -8.26 6.11
CA ILE A 251 18.12 -7.97 4.99
C ILE A 251 17.81 -8.90 3.84
N LYS A 252 17.48 -8.32 2.69
CA LYS A 252 17.18 -9.03 1.43
C LYS A 252 18.25 -8.71 0.41
N ARG A 253 19.03 -9.72 -0.02
CA ARG A 253 20.09 -9.58 -1.00
C ARG A 253 19.64 -10.11 -2.35
N ARG A 254 19.71 -9.25 -3.37
CA ARG A 254 19.56 -9.70 -4.76
C ARG A 254 20.79 -10.50 -5.14
N LEU A 255 20.56 -11.75 -5.59
CA LEU A 255 21.65 -12.67 -5.93
C LEU A 255 22.13 -12.39 -7.36
N GLY A 256 23.43 -12.57 -7.56
CA GLY A 256 24.14 -12.43 -8.82
C GLY A 256 25.57 -12.91 -8.68
N PRO A 257 26.40 -12.80 -9.73
CA PRO A 257 27.81 -13.19 -9.64
C PRO A 257 28.50 -12.51 -8.45
N GLY A 258 29.16 -13.31 -7.60
CA GLY A 258 29.90 -12.84 -6.43
C GLY A 258 29.06 -12.45 -5.21
N VAL A 259 27.73 -12.54 -5.25
CA VAL A 259 26.88 -12.26 -4.09
C VAL A 259 26.67 -13.54 -3.27
N SER A 260 27.15 -13.54 -2.02
CA SER A 260 27.01 -14.67 -1.11
C SER A 260 25.58 -14.78 -0.58
N THR A 261 25.09 -16.01 -0.47
CA THR A 261 23.87 -16.38 0.28
C THR A 261 24.13 -16.55 1.77
N THR A 262 25.40 -16.62 2.17
CA THR A 262 25.78 -16.73 3.58
C THR A 262 25.72 -15.34 4.24
N PHE A 263 25.04 -15.28 5.34
CA PHE A 263 24.95 -14.10 6.19
C PHE A 263 25.86 -14.27 7.40
N PRO A 264 26.65 -13.26 7.78
CA PRO A 264 27.52 -13.36 8.95
C PRO A 264 26.70 -13.57 10.23
N PRO A 265 27.28 -14.21 11.27
CA PRO A 265 26.56 -14.48 12.53
C PRO A 265 26.20 -13.23 13.31
N GLU A 266 26.87 -12.12 12.99
CA GLU A 266 26.68 -10.81 13.63
C GLU A 266 26.64 -9.68 12.60
N PHE A 267 25.81 -8.66 12.86
CA PHE A 267 25.65 -7.48 12.01
C PHE A 267 25.46 -6.24 12.90
N PHE A 268 26.51 -5.40 13.01
CA PHE A 268 26.56 -4.25 13.91
C PHE A 268 26.12 -4.57 15.36
N GLY A 269 26.54 -5.73 15.88
CA GLY A 269 26.19 -6.22 17.21
C GLY A 269 24.88 -7.00 17.27
N ALA A 270 24.01 -6.90 16.27
CA ALA A 270 22.81 -7.73 16.17
C ALA A 270 23.16 -9.19 15.81
N LYS A 271 22.42 -10.13 16.35
CA LYS A 271 22.66 -11.57 16.15
C LYS A 271 21.78 -12.15 15.05
N LEU A 272 22.37 -12.99 14.20
CA LEU A 272 21.62 -13.69 13.16
C LEU A 272 20.60 -14.64 13.79
N ALA A 273 19.34 -14.51 13.36
CA ALA A 273 18.27 -15.38 13.82
C ALA A 273 18.50 -16.83 13.37
N THR A 274 18.34 -17.78 14.29
CA THR A 274 18.52 -19.23 14.03
C THR A 274 17.23 -19.90 13.56
N LYS A 275 16.11 -19.20 13.60
CA LYS A 275 14.79 -19.65 13.14
C LYS A 275 14.08 -18.53 12.38
N LYS A 276 13.05 -18.91 11.64
CA LYS A 276 12.18 -17.97 10.94
C LYS A 276 11.39 -17.12 11.93
N LEU A 277 11.32 -15.82 11.71
CA LEU A 277 10.68 -14.86 12.60
C LEU A 277 9.53 -14.13 11.90
N HIS A 278 8.52 -13.76 12.68
CA HIS A 278 7.49 -12.80 12.31
C HIS A 278 7.92 -11.40 12.81
N PRO A 279 7.59 -10.28 12.12
CA PRO A 279 7.90 -8.94 12.61
C PRO A 279 7.36 -8.67 14.02
N LEU A 280 6.17 -9.17 14.32
CA LEU A 280 5.57 -9.09 15.65
C LEU A 280 6.04 -10.27 16.51
N ALA A 281 6.63 -9.97 17.66
CA ALA A 281 7.06 -10.98 18.60
C ALA A 281 5.89 -11.87 19.05
N GLY A 282 6.15 -13.17 19.19
CA GLY A 282 5.16 -14.15 19.62
C GLY A 282 4.16 -14.61 18.53
N HIS A 283 4.21 -14.07 17.32
CA HIS A 283 3.37 -14.50 16.20
C HIS A 283 4.04 -15.60 15.38
N SER A 284 3.22 -16.48 14.79
CA SER A 284 3.71 -17.52 13.87
C SER A 284 4.32 -16.91 12.61
N ALA A 285 5.53 -17.33 12.26
CA ALA A 285 6.21 -16.94 11.02
C ALA A 285 5.81 -17.79 9.81
N GLU A 286 4.82 -18.67 9.91
CA GLU A 286 4.40 -19.59 8.84
C GLU A 286 4.10 -18.86 7.53
N ASN A 287 3.38 -17.75 7.62
CA ASN A 287 2.99 -16.94 6.47
C ASN A 287 4.04 -15.90 6.04
N CYS A 288 5.16 -15.80 6.74
CA CYS A 288 6.27 -14.96 6.30
C CYS A 288 7.02 -15.61 5.12
N THR A 289 7.61 -14.78 4.26
CA THR A 289 8.51 -15.24 3.19
C THR A 289 9.75 -15.94 3.77
N GLU A 290 10.38 -16.84 2.99
CA GLU A 290 11.50 -17.62 3.49
C GLU A 290 12.69 -16.77 3.90
N GLN A 291 13.35 -17.16 4.99
CA GLN A 291 14.47 -16.49 5.62
C GLN A 291 15.71 -17.40 5.63
N GLN A 292 16.68 -17.15 6.50
CA GLN A 292 17.89 -17.97 6.72
C GLN A 292 18.78 -18.13 5.48
N GLY A 293 18.79 -17.09 4.61
CA GLY A 293 19.61 -17.09 3.41
C GLY A 293 19.13 -18.03 2.30
N ILE A 294 17.93 -18.61 2.42
CA ILE A 294 17.37 -19.52 1.40
C ILE A 294 17.00 -18.74 0.14
N PRO A 295 17.65 -19.00 -1.02
CA PRO A 295 17.33 -18.34 -2.27
C PRO A 295 15.90 -18.62 -2.73
N GLY A 296 15.30 -17.66 -3.42
CA GLY A 296 14.00 -17.83 -4.08
C GLY A 296 13.71 -16.68 -5.04
N PRO A 297 12.66 -16.83 -5.86
CA PRO A 297 12.28 -15.78 -6.80
C PRO A 297 11.98 -14.49 -6.08
N TRP A 298 12.29 -13.36 -6.73
CA TRP A 298 12.15 -12.01 -6.17
C TRP A 298 10.78 -11.77 -5.52
N TYR A 299 9.69 -12.20 -6.16
CA TYR A 299 8.33 -11.95 -5.67
C TYR A 299 7.95 -12.79 -4.43
N GLU A 300 8.69 -13.87 -4.15
CA GLU A 300 8.52 -14.67 -2.94
C GLU A 300 9.48 -14.29 -1.82
N ARG A 301 10.26 -13.22 -2.01
CA ARG A 301 11.26 -12.77 -1.01
C ARG A 301 11.14 -11.28 -0.70
N LEU A 302 10.81 -10.43 -1.68
CA LEU A 302 10.68 -8.97 -1.45
C LEU A 302 9.52 -8.61 -0.52
N PRO A 303 8.31 -9.19 -0.64
CA PRO A 303 7.27 -8.98 0.36
C PRO A 303 7.66 -9.61 1.72
N HIS A 304 7.01 -9.16 2.78
CA HIS A 304 7.17 -9.80 4.09
C HIS A 304 6.35 -11.09 4.20
N PHE A 305 5.22 -11.13 3.50
CA PHE A 305 4.28 -12.24 3.54
C PHE A 305 4.19 -12.94 2.18
N ARG A 306 3.89 -14.24 2.22
CA ARG A 306 3.78 -15.09 1.02
C ARG A 306 2.69 -14.60 0.08
N MET A 307 2.86 -14.80 -1.22
CA MET A 307 1.92 -14.37 -2.27
C MET A 307 0.50 -14.95 -2.11
N ASN A 308 0.39 -16.15 -1.58
CA ASN A 308 -0.90 -16.83 -1.34
C ASN A 308 -1.51 -16.51 0.03
N PHE A 309 -0.83 -15.69 0.86
CA PHE A 309 -1.35 -15.27 2.15
C PHE A 309 -2.07 -13.92 2.00
N THR A 310 -3.36 -13.93 2.32
CA THR A 310 -4.14 -12.71 2.51
C THR A 310 -4.58 -12.69 3.96
N PRO A 311 -4.15 -11.71 4.75
CA PRO A 311 -4.66 -11.56 6.11
C PRO A 311 -6.18 -11.45 6.07
N SER A 312 -6.87 -12.23 6.90
CA SER A 312 -8.32 -12.36 6.87
C SER A 312 -9.06 -11.08 7.28
N SER A 313 -8.41 -10.25 8.07
CA SER A 313 -8.91 -8.93 8.50
C SER A 313 -7.73 -8.05 8.85
N GLY A 314 -7.79 -6.79 8.44
CA GLY A 314 -6.90 -5.77 8.94
C GLY A 314 -7.40 -5.24 10.27
N ALA A 315 -7.39 -6.02 11.32
CA ALA A 315 -7.68 -5.52 12.66
C ALA A 315 -6.53 -4.62 13.15
N GLU A 316 -6.21 -3.60 12.35
CA GLU A 316 -5.10 -2.68 12.55
C GLU A 316 -5.40 -1.32 11.93
N LEU A 317 -4.69 -0.29 12.39
CA LEU A 317 -4.63 1.02 11.75
C LEU A 317 -3.20 1.27 11.29
N GLN A 318 -3.02 2.11 10.26
CA GLN A 318 -1.68 2.42 9.78
C GLN A 318 -1.48 3.92 9.56
N THR A 319 -0.31 4.39 9.97
CA THR A 319 0.24 5.71 9.62
C THR A 319 1.66 5.55 9.10
N GLU A 320 2.13 6.47 8.26
CA GLU A 320 3.49 6.44 7.75
C GLU A 320 3.92 7.84 7.35
N TYR A 321 5.13 8.20 7.71
CA TYR A 321 5.70 9.52 7.48
C TYR A 321 7.06 9.40 6.80
N PHE A 322 7.28 10.23 5.78
CA PHE A 322 8.51 10.25 4.98
C PHE A 322 9.32 11.48 5.34
N VAL A 323 10.48 11.27 5.94
CA VAL A 323 11.45 12.32 6.23
C VAL A 323 12.64 12.22 5.28
N PRO A 324 13.36 13.33 4.98
CA PRO A 324 14.61 13.25 4.25
C PRO A 324 15.59 12.28 4.92
N ARG A 325 16.29 11.48 4.11
CA ARG A 325 17.18 10.42 4.63
C ARG A 325 18.35 10.97 5.46
N ASP A 326 18.86 12.13 5.13
CA ASP A 326 19.94 12.82 5.86
C ASP A 326 19.52 13.27 7.26
N HIS A 327 18.22 13.36 7.53
CA HIS A 327 17.65 13.64 8.85
C HIS A 327 17.02 12.42 9.53
N ALA A 328 17.20 11.22 8.96
CA ALA A 328 16.50 10.02 9.40
C ALA A 328 16.78 9.66 10.87
N TYR A 329 18.05 9.69 11.29
CA TYR A 329 18.42 9.36 12.67
C TYR A 329 17.80 10.34 13.68
N GLN A 330 17.88 11.64 13.41
CA GLN A 330 17.29 12.68 14.27
C GLN A 330 15.76 12.54 14.36
N ALA A 331 15.10 12.20 13.25
CA ALA A 331 13.67 11.97 13.23
C ALA A 331 13.27 10.70 14.03
N ILE A 332 14.06 9.62 13.94
CA ILE A 332 13.87 8.41 14.73
C ILE A 332 13.98 8.72 16.23
N LEU A 333 15.03 9.47 16.65
CA LEU A 333 15.20 9.85 18.04
C LEU A 333 14.06 10.77 18.55
N ALA A 334 13.57 11.68 17.69
CA ALA A 334 12.45 12.56 18.04
C ALA A 334 11.17 11.76 18.31
N VAL A 335 10.92 10.72 17.52
CA VAL A 335 9.77 9.79 17.71
C VAL A 335 9.99 8.92 18.96
N GLU A 336 11.20 8.42 19.20
CA GLU A 336 11.51 7.59 20.38
C GLU A 336 11.19 8.31 21.71
N GLN A 337 11.33 9.63 21.76
CA GLN A 337 10.95 10.41 22.96
C GLN A 337 9.48 10.24 23.34
N LEU A 338 8.63 9.82 22.38
CA LEU A 338 7.20 9.56 22.59
C LEU A 338 6.87 8.09 22.87
N ARG A 339 7.87 7.23 23.11
CA ARG A 339 7.68 5.79 23.26
C ARG A 339 6.59 5.41 24.28
N ASP A 340 6.50 6.13 25.38
CA ASP A 340 5.53 5.85 26.44
C ASP A 340 4.08 6.14 26.00
N HIS A 341 3.88 7.01 25.03
CA HIS A 341 2.59 7.28 24.38
C HIS A 341 2.32 6.33 23.21
N ILE A 342 3.36 5.92 22.49
CA ILE A 342 3.27 5.09 21.27
C ILE A 342 3.03 3.61 21.64
N THR A 343 3.86 3.06 22.52
CA THR A 343 3.94 1.61 22.79
C THR A 343 2.62 0.99 23.25
N PRO A 344 1.79 1.62 24.09
CA PRO A 344 0.53 1.02 24.52
C PRO A 344 -0.41 0.67 23.36
N HIS A 345 -0.38 1.44 22.26
CA HIS A 345 -1.29 1.35 21.12
C HIS A 345 -0.63 0.76 19.89
N LEU A 346 0.66 0.45 19.93
CA LEU A 346 1.46 -0.02 18.80
C LEU A 346 1.44 -1.55 18.70
N PHE A 347 1.38 -2.08 17.48
CA PHE A 347 1.83 -3.42 17.18
C PHE A 347 3.32 -3.41 16.83
N ILE A 348 3.74 -2.60 15.86
CA ILE A 348 5.13 -2.50 15.41
C ILE A 348 5.36 -1.22 14.60
N THR A 349 6.58 -0.70 14.63
CA THR A 349 7.07 0.29 13.67
C THR A 349 8.06 -0.36 12.72
N GLU A 350 7.94 -0.05 11.42
CA GLU A 350 8.88 -0.44 10.38
C GLU A 350 9.56 0.79 9.79
N LEU A 351 10.90 0.78 9.77
CA LEU A 351 11.72 1.81 9.15
C LEU A 351 12.25 1.31 7.81
N ARG A 352 12.03 2.08 6.74
CA ARG A 352 12.43 1.73 5.37
C ARG A 352 13.03 2.91 4.65
N THR A 353 13.95 2.65 3.72
CA THR A 353 14.48 3.68 2.83
C THR A 353 13.88 3.57 1.45
N ILE A 354 13.68 4.73 0.80
CA ILE A 354 13.17 4.84 -0.56
C ILE A 354 14.01 5.85 -1.33
N ALA A 355 14.38 5.53 -2.57
CA ALA A 355 15.08 6.44 -3.47
C ALA A 355 14.22 7.65 -3.83
N ALA A 356 14.86 8.78 -4.15
CA ALA A 356 14.18 9.94 -4.71
C ALA A 356 13.58 9.64 -6.08
N ASP A 357 12.50 10.36 -6.40
CA ASP A 357 11.86 10.33 -7.72
C ASP A 357 11.42 11.73 -8.18
N ASN A 358 10.84 11.83 -9.37
CA ASN A 358 10.33 13.07 -9.97
C ASN A 358 8.80 13.11 -10.10
N LEU A 359 8.07 12.18 -9.49
CA LEU A 359 6.60 12.13 -9.57
C LEU A 359 5.99 13.16 -8.61
N TRP A 360 5.21 14.09 -9.14
CA TRP A 360 4.80 15.31 -8.43
C TRP A 360 4.20 15.09 -7.04
N MET A 361 3.36 14.08 -6.90
CA MET A 361 2.67 13.79 -5.62
C MET A 361 3.30 12.62 -4.86
N SER A 362 4.51 12.21 -5.23
CA SER A 362 5.27 11.22 -4.47
C SER A 362 5.77 11.78 -3.14
N MET A 363 5.71 10.99 -2.08
CA MET A 363 6.31 11.35 -0.80
C MET A 363 7.84 11.47 -0.89
N ALA A 364 8.47 10.78 -1.85
CA ALA A 364 9.90 10.83 -2.13
C ALA A 364 10.27 11.81 -3.28
N TYR A 365 9.35 12.70 -3.67
CA TYR A 365 9.61 13.68 -4.73
C TYR A 365 10.86 14.49 -4.42
N GLN A 366 11.88 14.35 -5.31
CA GLN A 366 13.19 15.02 -5.29
C GLN A 366 14.00 14.86 -3.98
N ARG A 367 13.69 13.86 -3.15
CA ARG A 367 14.46 13.59 -1.94
C ARG A 367 14.49 12.10 -1.60
N PRO A 368 15.68 11.50 -1.41
CA PRO A 368 15.77 10.20 -0.78
C PRO A 368 15.13 10.27 0.60
N SER A 369 14.32 9.28 0.93
CA SER A 369 13.51 9.36 2.15
C SER A 369 13.68 8.13 3.04
N MET A 370 13.49 8.36 4.35
CA MET A 370 13.19 7.35 5.35
C MET A 370 11.68 7.35 5.60
N ALA A 371 11.05 6.20 5.44
CA ALA A 371 9.66 5.99 5.86
C ALA A 371 9.65 5.42 7.28
N ILE A 372 8.89 6.07 8.16
CA ILE A 372 8.59 5.64 9.53
C ILE A 372 7.14 5.18 9.53
N HIS A 373 6.94 3.86 9.45
CA HIS A 373 5.63 3.23 9.33
C HIS A 373 5.20 2.65 10.68
N PHE A 374 3.99 2.99 11.11
CA PHE A 374 3.38 2.44 12.32
C PHE A 374 2.20 1.56 11.96
N THR A 375 2.20 0.35 12.48
CA THR A 375 1.03 -0.53 12.54
C THR A 375 0.48 -0.47 13.96
N TRP A 376 -0.70 0.11 14.09
CA TRP A 376 -1.37 0.34 15.37
C TRP A 376 -2.40 -0.73 15.64
N LYS A 377 -2.72 -0.93 16.92
CA LYS A 377 -3.93 -1.63 17.34
C LYS A 377 -5.17 -0.88 16.82
N PRO A 378 -6.33 -1.54 16.66
CA PRO A 378 -7.55 -0.89 16.15
C PRO A 378 -8.22 0.00 17.21
N GLU A 379 -7.45 0.88 17.83
CA GLU A 379 -7.79 1.79 18.93
C GLU A 379 -7.77 3.24 18.43
N TRP A 380 -8.67 3.55 17.45
CA TRP A 380 -8.63 4.85 16.79
C TRP A 380 -8.77 6.05 17.74
N PRO A 381 -9.65 6.05 18.77
CA PRO A 381 -9.74 7.18 19.70
C PRO A 381 -8.42 7.53 20.38
N GLU A 382 -7.63 6.53 20.75
CA GLU A 382 -6.34 6.64 21.44
C GLU A 382 -5.24 7.00 20.43
N VAL A 383 -5.16 6.28 19.33
CA VAL A 383 -4.18 6.54 18.26
C VAL A 383 -4.32 7.98 17.75
N LYS A 384 -5.55 8.47 17.53
CA LYS A 384 -5.82 9.84 17.08
C LYS A 384 -5.24 10.90 18.01
N GLN A 385 -5.07 10.61 19.31
CA GLN A 385 -4.45 11.54 20.26
C GLN A 385 -2.92 11.51 20.19
N VAL A 386 -2.32 10.38 19.80
CA VAL A 386 -0.87 10.22 19.69
C VAL A 386 -0.34 10.81 18.38
N LEU A 387 -1.13 10.77 17.29
CA LEU A 387 -0.67 11.22 15.97
C LEU A 387 -0.19 12.67 15.96
N PRO A 388 -0.91 13.67 16.52
CA PRO A 388 -0.44 15.05 16.54
C PRO A 388 0.92 15.22 17.23
N MET A 389 1.19 14.42 18.28
CA MET A 389 2.47 14.46 19.00
C MET A 389 3.62 13.98 18.10
N ILE A 390 3.40 12.88 17.34
CA ILE A 390 4.38 12.37 16.38
C ILE A 390 4.57 13.38 15.25
N GLU A 391 3.51 13.92 14.72
CA GLU A 391 3.51 14.86 13.60
C GLU A 391 4.21 16.18 13.98
N GLU A 392 4.03 16.66 15.21
CA GLU A 392 4.77 17.80 15.76
C GLU A 392 6.28 17.52 15.85
N LYS A 393 6.67 16.33 16.35
CA LYS A 393 8.08 15.91 16.41
C LYS A 393 8.70 15.77 15.02
N LEU A 394 7.93 15.40 14.02
CA LEU A 394 8.40 15.21 12.64
C LEU A 394 8.29 16.47 11.77
N ALA A 395 7.57 17.50 12.21
CA ALA A 395 7.40 18.76 11.47
C ALA A 395 8.72 19.46 11.10
N PRO A 396 9.76 19.54 11.99
CA PRO A 396 11.05 20.13 11.64
C PRO A 396 11.75 19.45 10.45
N PHE A 397 11.43 18.19 10.17
CA PHE A 397 11.99 17.41 9.07
C PHE A 397 11.12 17.45 7.81
N SER A 398 10.08 18.32 7.77
CA SER A 398 9.15 18.41 6.64
C SER A 398 8.60 17.03 6.23
N ALA A 399 8.13 16.26 7.20
CA ALA A 399 7.62 14.91 7.02
C ALA A 399 6.37 14.91 6.13
N ARG A 400 6.33 14.06 5.09
CA ARG A 400 5.17 13.88 4.20
C ARG A 400 4.41 12.63 4.63
N PRO A 401 3.10 12.70 4.90
CA PRO A 401 2.31 11.52 5.21
C PRO A 401 2.06 10.68 3.96
N HIS A 402 1.90 9.36 4.12
CA HIS A 402 1.49 8.48 3.04
C HIS A 402 0.02 8.71 2.68
N TRP A 403 -0.29 8.97 1.40
CA TRP A 403 -1.63 9.34 0.92
C TRP A 403 -2.75 8.36 1.29
N ALA A 404 -2.45 7.09 1.36
CA ALA A 404 -3.45 6.03 1.64
C ALA A 404 -3.55 5.65 3.12
N LYS A 405 -2.81 6.33 4.02
CA LYS A 405 -2.77 6.02 5.45
C LYS A 405 -3.38 7.15 6.27
N LEU A 406 -3.54 6.91 7.58
CA LEU A 406 -4.08 7.91 8.50
C LEU A 406 -3.04 8.99 8.79
N SER A 407 -3.49 10.22 8.95
CA SER A 407 -2.70 11.38 9.38
C SER A 407 -3.65 12.44 9.93
N THR A 408 -3.15 13.26 10.85
CA THR A 408 -3.84 14.42 11.40
C THR A 408 -3.16 15.72 11.00
N ILE A 409 -2.12 15.68 10.13
CA ILE A 409 -1.45 16.88 9.61
C ILE A 409 -2.49 17.80 8.94
N PRO A 410 -2.53 19.09 9.31
CA PRO A 410 -3.48 20.04 8.72
C PRO A 410 -3.32 20.14 7.21
N PRO A 411 -4.43 20.23 6.43
CA PRO A 411 -4.40 20.28 4.97
C PRO A 411 -3.50 21.37 4.40
N ALA A 412 -3.51 22.57 4.99
CA ALA A 412 -2.62 23.66 4.58
C ALA A 412 -1.13 23.27 4.69
N THR A 413 -0.75 22.55 5.74
CA THR A 413 0.61 22.02 5.89
C THR A 413 0.94 20.97 4.81
N ILE A 414 0.01 20.03 4.55
CA ILE A 414 0.17 19.03 3.47
C ILE A 414 0.43 19.74 2.13
N GLN A 415 -0.33 20.75 1.79
CA GLN A 415 -0.18 21.49 0.54
C GLN A 415 1.20 22.13 0.40
N HIS A 416 1.75 22.70 1.46
CA HIS A 416 3.10 23.27 1.46
C HIS A 416 4.23 22.23 1.33
N LEU A 417 3.98 21.00 1.75
CA LEU A 417 4.98 19.92 1.64
C LEU A 417 5.22 19.45 0.21
N TYR A 418 4.32 19.76 -0.74
CA TYR A 418 4.41 19.32 -2.13
C TYR A 418 4.62 20.50 -3.08
N PRO A 419 5.86 20.77 -3.55
CA PRO A 419 6.17 21.93 -4.41
C PRO A 419 5.39 21.97 -5.72
N LYS A 420 4.92 20.82 -6.20
CA LYS A 420 4.14 20.67 -7.43
C LYS A 420 2.62 20.75 -7.21
N MET A 421 2.15 21.05 -6.00
CA MET A 421 0.72 21.13 -5.70
C MET A 421 -0.07 22.06 -6.64
N PRO A 422 0.37 23.30 -6.94
CA PRO A 422 -0.36 24.16 -7.88
C PRO A 422 -0.41 23.60 -9.30
N ALA A 423 0.68 22.98 -9.77
CA ALA A 423 0.73 22.35 -11.08
C ALA A 423 -0.17 21.11 -11.13
N TYR A 424 -0.22 20.33 -10.05
CA TYR A 424 -1.10 19.18 -9.93
C TYR A 424 -2.58 19.59 -9.93
N GLN A 425 -2.97 20.63 -9.19
CA GLN A 425 -4.33 21.18 -9.21
C GLN A 425 -4.74 21.63 -10.63
N ALA A 426 -3.83 22.30 -11.36
CA ALA A 426 -4.06 22.70 -12.75
C ALA A 426 -4.26 21.51 -13.68
N LEU A 427 -3.45 20.44 -13.49
CA LEU A 427 -3.57 19.20 -14.25
C LEU A 427 -4.91 18.50 -13.99
N LEU A 428 -5.35 18.41 -12.74
CA LEU A 428 -6.66 17.85 -12.41
C LEU A 428 -7.79 18.65 -13.07
N LYS A 429 -7.73 19.98 -12.99
CA LYS A 429 -8.73 20.85 -13.61
C LYS A 429 -8.80 20.70 -15.14
N GLN A 430 -7.69 20.41 -15.80
CA GLN A 430 -7.64 20.16 -17.23
C GLN A 430 -8.46 18.93 -17.64
N TYR A 431 -8.41 17.83 -16.87
CA TYR A 431 -9.07 16.57 -17.19
C TYR A 431 -10.41 16.37 -16.49
N ASP A 432 -10.65 17.13 -15.42
CA ASP A 432 -11.88 17.12 -14.63
C ASP A 432 -12.28 18.57 -14.24
N PRO A 433 -12.72 19.39 -15.19
CA PRO A 433 -13.02 20.80 -14.92
C PRO A 433 -14.19 21.02 -13.95
N GLN A 434 -15.09 20.04 -13.81
CA GLN A 434 -16.26 20.11 -12.94
C GLN A 434 -16.08 19.35 -11.61
N GLY A 435 -14.94 18.68 -11.40
CA GLY A 435 -14.66 17.95 -10.17
C GLY A 435 -15.48 16.67 -10.01
N LYS A 436 -15.76 15.97 -11.11
CA LYS A 436 -16.47 14.67 -11.10
C LYS A 436 -15.76 13.62 -10.24
N PHE A 437 -14.41 13.59 -10.29
CA PHE A 437 -13.59 12.65 -9.56
C PHE A 437 -13.08 13.17 -8.20
N ARG A 438 -13.55 14.35 -7.78
CA ARG A 438 -13.26 14.92 -6.45
C ARG A 438 -14.18 14.33 -5.40
N ASN A 439 -13.66 14.26 -4.19
CA ASN A 439 -14.39 13.91 -2.97
C ASN A 439 -13.81 14.71 -1.79
N ASP A 440 -14.37 14.57 -0.60
CA ASP A 440 -13.94 15.31 0.60
C ASP A 440 -12.43 15.19 0.86
N PHE A 441 -11.83 14.01 0.64
CA PHE A 441 -10.38 13.82 0.81
C PHE A 441 -9.57 14.69 -0.16
N ILE A 442 -9.95 14.72 -1.43
CA ILE A 442 -9.28 15.53 -2.46
C ILE A 442 -9.55 17.01 -2.24
N ASP A 443 -10.79 17.38 -1.93
CA ASP A 443 -11.17 18.78 -1.69
C ASP A 443 -10.39 19.33 -0.50
N THR A 444 -10.33 18.60 0.59
CA THR A 444 -9.61 19.01 1.80
C THR A 444 -8.09 19.06 1.58
N ASN A 445 -7.47 17.97 1.11
CA ASN A 445 -6.00 17.86 1.12
C ASN A 445 -5.34 18.50 -0.11
N ILE A 446 -6.02 18.54 -1.25
CA ILE A 446 -5.46 19.08 -2.49
C ILE A 446 -5.92 20.51 -2.73
N TYR A 447 -7.19 20.84 -2.48
CA TYR A 447 -7.73 22.18 -2.76
C TYR A 447 -7.86 23.07 -1.51
N GLY A 448 -7.87 22.50 -0.29
CA GLY A 448 -7.99 23.27 0.96
C GLY A 448 -9.40 23.80 1.21
N SER A 449 -10.41 23.12 0.69
CA SER A 449 -11.83 23.55 0.76
C SER A 449 -12.70 22.52 1.49
#